data_73ee2724da48ba895b9d1b775b179ed1
#
_entry.id   73ee2724da48ba895b9d1b775b179ed1
#
_cell.length_a   1.000
_cell.length_b   1.000
_cell.length_c   1.000
_cell.angle_alpha   90.00
_cell.angle_beta   90.00
_cell.angle_gamma   90.00
#
_symmetry.space_group_name_H-M   'P 1'
#
loop_
_entity.id
_entity.type
_entity.pdbx_description
1 polymer ?
#
loop_
_entity_poly.entity_id
_entity_poly.type
_entity_poly.pdbx_seq_one_letter_code
_entity_poly.pdbx_strand_id
1 'polypeptide(L)'
;MRVTNLLWSSLVIPAAVGFQVRLRSSEDTALDTVDDGTLQSLLDNIGLNGSNAWDTRPGLVIASPSKRDPDYFFTWTRDSALVLKCITDAFAAGNTALQETIHEYISSQARIQLLNTRSGGLSSGGLGEPKYRVDETPYNEDWGRPQADGPALRATALIAYARWLLENDYYDVAKSIVWPVVKNDLSYVSEHWNTTAFDLWEEVNSPSFFTTIVQHRALVEGINMARALDETCPHCESQAPQALCYLQSYWTGTAVRSNYGQGRSGLDVASILGSIHTFDPEGECDDTTFQPCSARALANHKAVTDSFRSIYKINGGIKQGQAVAVGRYPEDVYFNGNPWYLATYAAAEQLYDAMYQWNKIGKIMVTDVSMPFFKDIYSEVQKGTHESSSPEFGNIIAAVKAYAEGYIEVAVS
;
A
#
# COMPACT_ATOMS: atom_id res chain seq x y z
N MET A 1 34.79 -22.67 11.83
CA MET A 1 33.56 -23.45 11.57
C MET A 1 33.11 -23.12 10.16
N ARG A 2 32.99 -24.12 9.32
CA ARG A 2 32.70 -23.91 7.89
C ARG A 2 31.24 -23.57 7.72
N VAL A 3 30.96 -22.36 7.21
CA VAL A 3 29.65 -21.99 6.69
C VAL A 3 29.52 -22.72 5.35
N THR A 4 28.61 -23.67 5.29
CA THR A 4 28.24 -24.37 4.07
C THR A 4 27.52 -23.38 3.16
N ASN A 5 28.17 -23.00 2.07
CA ASN A 5 27.55 -22.38 0.92
C ASN A 5 26.45 -23.30 0.40
N LEU A 6 25.20 -23.00 0.73
CA LEU A 6 24.05 -23.52 0.01
C LEU A 6 24.03 -22.82 -1.35
N LEU A 7 24.60 -23.49 -2.33
CA LEU A 7 24.45 -23.21 -3.73
C LEU A 7 22.97 -23.12 -4.08
N TRP A 8 22.47 -21.91 -4.29
CA TRP A 8 21.28 -21.68 -5.09
C TRP A 8 21.67 -21.99 -6.55
N SER A 9 21.75 -23.28 -6.87
CA SER A 9 21.71 -23.71 -8.26
C SER A 9 20.33 -23.33 -8.79
N SER A 10 20.30 -22.30 -9.63
CA SER A 10 19.27 -22.03 -10.65
C SER A 10 17.97 -22.81 -10.41
N LEU A 11 17.10 -22.30 -9.51
CA LEU A 11 15.68 -22.57 -9.60
C LEU A 11 15.16 -21.83 -10.83
N VAL A 12 15.52 -22.37 -12.01
CA VAL A 12 14.71 -22.22 -13.20
C VAL A 12 13.45 -22.99 -12.85
N ILE A 13 12.40 -22.30 -12.41
CA ILE A 13 11.06 -22.87 -12.42
C ILE A 13 10.85 -23.28 -13.88
N PRO A 14 10.74 -24.57 -14.21
CA PRO A 14 10.51 -24.95 -15.58
C PRO A 14 9.20 -24.30 -16.00
N ALA A 15 9.21 -23.56 -17.10
CA ALA A 15 8.04 -22.93 -17.72
C ALA A 15 7.03 -23.95 -18.27
N ALA A 16 6.92 -25.13 -17.65
CA ALA A 16 6.08 -26.23 -18.12
C ALA A 16 5.63 -27.15 -16.96
N VAL A 17 5.24 -26.60 -15.84
CA VAL A 17 4.32 -27.33 -14.95
C VAL A 17 2.99 -26.62 -15.07
N GLY A 18 2.16 -27.11 -15.97
CA GLY A 18 0.78 -26.68 -16.11
C GLY A 18 0.00 -27.08 -14.85
N PHE A 19 0.01 -26.21 -13.84
CA PHE A 19 -0.89 -26.29 -12.71
C PHE A 19 -2.27 -25.88 -13.20
N GLN A 20 -3.12 -26.87 -13.53
CA GLN A 20 -4.55 -26.62 -13.70
C GLN A 20 -5.18 -26.45 -12.32
N VAL A 21 -5.38 -25.21 -11.91
CA VAL A 21 -6.14 -24.88 -10.71
C VAL A 21 -7.62 -25.14 -10.98
N ARG A 22 -8.20 -26.12 -10.25
CA ARG A 22 -9.65 -26.29 -10.21
C ARG A 22 -10.23 -25.32 -9.20
N LEU A 23 -10.77 -24.19 -9.70
CA LEU A 23 -11.51 -23.24 -8.87
C LEU A 23 -12.77 -23.89 -8.32
N ARG A 24 -12.97 -23.83 -7.00
CA ARG A 24 -14.30 -24.00 -6.42
C ARG A 24 -15.07 -22.71 -6.66
N SER A 25 -16.18 -22.79 -7.39
CA SER A 25 -17.14 -21.70 -7.53
C SER A 25 -17.74 -21.38 -6.16
N SER A 26 -17.36 -20.26 -5.56
CA SER A 26 -18.16 -19.60 -4.53
C SER A 26 -19.03 -18.57 -5.22
N GLU A 27 -20.31 -18.85 -5.35
CA GLU A 27 -21.31 -17.84 -5.61
C GLU A 27 -21.35 -16.88 -4.40
N ASP A 28 -21.43 -15.58 -4.70
CA ASP A 28 -21.58 -14.44 -3.81
C ASP A 28 -20.28 -13.81 -3.23
N THR A 29 -19.64 -13.00 -4.05
CA THR A 29 -19.30 -11.61 -3.72
C THR A 29 -18.92 -10.93 -5.03
N ALA A 30 -19.78 -10.07 -5.54
CA ALA A 30 -19.45 -9.16 -6.63
C ALA A 30 -18.49 -8.08 -6.05
N LEU A 31 -17.19 -8.39 -6.00
CA LEU A 31 -16.18 -7.38 -6.22
C LEU A 31 -16.32 -7.02 -7.68
N ASP A 32 -16.79 -5.81 -7.97
CA ASP A 32 -16.78 -5.28 -9.32
C ASP A 32 -15.37 -5.50 -9.87
N THR A 33 -15.28 -6.30 -10.92
CA THR A 33 -14.02 -6.64 -11.57
C THR A 33 -13.32 -5.34 -11.94
N VAL A 34 -12.03 -5.23 -11.62
CA VAL A 34 -11.19 -4.14 -12.13
C VAL A 34 -11.45 -4.06 -13.63
N ASP A 35 -11.83 -2.86 -14.11
CA ASP A 35 -12.12 -2.66 -15.52
C ASP A 35 -10.95 -3.19 -16.37
N ASP A 36 -11.27 -4.05 -17.34
CA ASP A 36 -10.26 -4.74 -18.17
C ASP A 36 -9.24 -3.74 -18.80
N GLY A 37 -9.68 -2.54 -19.15
CA GLY A 37 -8.81 -1.50 -19.68
C GLY A 37 -7.82 -0.95 -18.65
N THR A 38 -8.26 -0.77 -17.42
CA THR A 38 -7.40 -0.30 -16.30
C THR A 38 -6.37 -1.37 -15.93
N LEU A 39 -6.79 -2.62 -15.80
CA LEU A 39 -5.89 -3.74 -15.56
C LEU A 39 -4.86 -3.89 -16.68
N GLN A 40 -5.28 -3.81 -17.94
CA GLN A 40 -4.37 -3.89 -19.08
C GLN A 40 -3.34 -2.75 -19.05
N SER A 41 -3.77 -1.52 -18.75
CA SER A 41 -2.86 -0.37 -18.63
C SER A 41 -1.80 -0.56 -17.54
N LEU A 42 -2.15 -1.27 -16.45
CA LEU A 42 -1.20 -1.65 -15.41
C LEU A 42 -0.23 -2.73 -15.90
N LEU A 43 -0.74 -3.78 -16.56
CA LEU A 43 0.06 -4.88 -17.11
C LEU A 43 1.01 -4.40 -18.21
N ASP A 44 0.66 -3.37 -18.96
CA ASP A 44 1.52 -2.75 -19.97
C ASP A 44 2.85 -2.20 -19.41
N ASN A 45 2.93 -1.99 -18.10
CA ASN A 45 4.15 -1.53 -17.41
C ASN A 45 4.95 -2.68 -16.78
N ILE A 46 4.64 -3.94 -17.07
CA ILE A 46 5.33 -5.11 -16.51
C ILE A 46 6.07 -5.86 -17.63
N GLY A 47 7.40 -5.99 -17.49
CA GLY A 47 8.18 -6.86 -18.37
C GLY A 47 7.83 -8.34 -18.09
N LEU A 48 7.80 -9.21 -19.09
CA LEU A 48 8.31 -9.19 -20.46
C LEU A 48 7.25 -8.73 -21.49
N ASN A 49 5.96 -8.82 -21.15
CA ASN A 49 4.86 -8.74 -22.11
C ASN A 49 4.21 -7.34 -22.16
N GLY A 50 4.56 -6.46 -21.24
CA GLY A 50 4.00 -5.11 -21.20
C GLY A 50 4.47 -4.24 -22.35
N SER A 51 3.52 -3.61 -23.05
CA SER A 51 3.81 -2.77 -24.23
C SER A 51 4.70 -1.57 -23.92
N ASN A 52 4.68 -1.07 -22.67
CA ASN A 52 5.54 0.01 -22.21
C ASN A 52 6.89 -0.49 -21.66
N ALA A 53 7.00 -1.76 -21.29
CA ALA A 53 8.13 -2.37 -20.59
C ALA A 53 8.99 -3.30 -21.49
N TRP A 54 9.05 -3.02 -22.78
CA TRP A 54 9.62 -3.87 -23.82
C TRP A 54 11.10 -4.27 -23.65
N ASP A 55 11.88 -3.53 -22.85
CA ASP A 55 13.30 -3.79 -22.57
C ASP A 55 13.52 -4.14 -21.08
N THR A 56 12.50 -4.70 -20.44
CA THR A 56 12.47 -4.97 -19.01
C THR A 56 12.51 -6.47 -18.75
N ARG A 57 13.23 -6.89 -17.73
CA ARG A 57 13.26 -8.30 -17.30
C ARG A 57 11.86 -8.75 -16.86
N PRO A 58 11.52 -10.06 -17.07
CA PRO A 58 10.24 -10.61 -16.61
C PRO A 58 9.95 -10.32 -15.14
N GLY A 59 8.71 -9.92 -14.85
CA GLY A 59 8.24 -9.64 -13.50
C GLY A 59 8.68 -8.30 -12.89
N LEU A 60 9.49 -7.49 -13.59
CA LEU A 60 9.79 -6.13 -13.17
C LEU A 60 8.68 -5.17 -13.58
N VAL A 61 8.31 -4.30 -12.66
CA VAL A 61 7.34 -3.22 -12.90
C VAL A 61 8.11 -1.91 -13.07
N ILE A 62 7.95 -1.24 -14.19
CA ILE A 62 8.49 0.12 -14.36
C ILE A 62 7.57 1.16 -13.72
N ALA A 63 8.14 2.17 -13.09
CA ALA A 63 7.35 3.25 -12.51
C ALA A 63 6.66 4.11 -13.59
N SER A 64 7.30 4.27 -14.74
CA SER A 64 6.73 4.96 -15.90
C SER A 64 7.52 4.61 -17.17
N PRO A 65 6.92 4.63 -18.37
CA PRO A 65 7.64 4.50 -19.63
C PRO A 65 8.49 5.72 -19.99
N SER A 66 8.41 6.81 -19.24
CA SER A 66 9.19 8.04 -19.47
C SER A 66 10.67 7.79 -19.23
N LYS A 67 11.51 8.17 -20.24
CA LYS A 67 12.97 8.10 -20.19
C LYS A 67 13.63 9.49 -20.16
N ARG A 68 12.85 10.57 -20.04
CA ARG A 68 13.34 11.96 -20.01
C ARG A 68 12.39 12.85 -19.21
N ASP A 69 12.94 13.75 -18.46
CA ASP A 69 12.31 14.91 -17.84
C ASP A 69 10.97 14.65 -17.09
N PRO A 70 10.88 13.75 -16.14
CA PRO A 70 11.93 12.94 -15.52
C PRO A 70 12.09 11.54 -16.15
N ASP A 71 13.25 10.91 -15.91
CA ASP A 71 13.49 9.50 -16.25
C ASP A 71 12.96 8.61 -15.12
N TYR A 72 11.86 7.91 -15.38
CA TYR A 72 11.21 6.97 -14.46
C TYR A 72 11.22 5.52 -15.01
N PHE A 73 12.03 5.25 -16.05
CA PHE A 73 12.18 3.91 -16.61
C PHE A 73 13.08 3.02 -15.75
N PHE A 74 12.70 2.88 -14.50
CA PHE A 74 13.30 2.05 -13.46
C PHE A 74 12.22 1.30 -12.71
N THR A 75 12.61 0.29 -11.94
CA THR A 75 11.70 -0.36 -10.99
C THR A 75 11.99 0.14 -9.57
N TRP A 76 10.97 0.63 -8.87
CA TRP A 76 11.01 0.94 -7.44
C TRP A 76 10.42 -0.21 -6.65
N THR A 77 11.02 -0.56 -5.52
CA THR A 77 10.52 -1.63 -4.65
C THR A 77 9.11 -1.34 -4.14
N ARG A 78 8.83 -0.11 -3.70
CA ARG A 78 7.50 0.35 -3.28
C ARG A 78 6.47 0.22 -4.39
N ASP A 79 6.74 0.84 -5.53
CA ASP A 79 5.83 0.91 -6.67
C ASP A 79 5.46 -0.48 -7.17
N SER A 80 6.48 -1.31 -7.37
CA SER A 80 6.27 -2.68 -7.85
C SER A 80 5.52 -3.55 -6.84
N ALA A 81 5.71 -3.33 -5.54
CA ALA A 81 5.00 -4.06 -4.50
C ALA A 81 3.50 -3.67 -4.46
N LEU A 82 3.17 -2.39 -4.61
CA LEU A 82 1.79 -1.92 -4.67
C LEU A 82 1.07 -2.43 -5.93
N VAL A 83 1.75 -2.40 -7.08
CA VAL A 83 1.22 -3.00 -8.32
C VAL A 83 0.99 -4.50 -8.13
N LEU A 84 1.95 -5.23 -7.55
CA LEU A 84 1.75 -6.65 -7.27
C LEU A 84 0.57 -6.92 -6.34
N LYS A 85 0.39 -6.08 -5.32
CA LYS A 85 -0.78 -6.23 -4.41
C LYS A 85 -2.09 -6.15 -5.19
N CYS A 86 -2.23 -5.17 -6.09
CA CYS A 86 -3.41 -5.03 -6.96
C CYS A 86 -3.60 -6.26 -7.86
N ILE A 87 -2.51 -6.77 -8.48
CA ILE A 87 -2.55 -7.99 -9.31
C ILE A 87 -2.95 -9.21 -8.48
N THR A 88 -2.43 -9.33 -7.28
CA THR A 88 -2.75 -10.43 -6.37
C THR A 88 -4.22 -10.41 -5.95
N ASP A 89 -4.77 -9.23 -5.69
CA ASP A 89 -6.18 -9.08 -5.34
C ASP A 89 -7.09 -9.44 -6.54
N ALA A 90 -6.76 -8.98 -7.74
CA ALA A 90 -7.48 -9.35 -8.96
C ALA A 90 -7.38 -10.86 -9.26
N PHE A 91 -6.22 -11.46 -9.00
CA PHE A 91 -6.02 -12.92 -9.12
C PHE A 91 -6.88 -13.67 -8.11
N ALA A 92 -6.86 -13.27 -6.83
CA ALA A 92 -7.67 -13.89 -5.78
C ALA A 92 -9.17 -13.73 -6.03
N ALA A 93 -9.60 -12.64 -6.69
CA ALA A 93 -10.96 -12.42 -7.14
C ALA A 93 -11.36 -13.28 -8.36
N GLY A 94 -10.45 -14.09 -8.91
CA GLY A 94 -10.74 -15.09 -9.95
C GLY A 94 -10.07 -14.87 -11.31
N ASN A 95 -9.25 -13.82 -11.48
CA ASN A 95 -8.48 -13.63 -12.72
C ASN A 95 -7.21 -14.50 -12.73
N THR A 96 -7.39 -15.79 -12.99
CA THR A 96 -6.31 -16.79 -12.95
C THR A 96 -5.22 -16.59 -14.00
N ALA A 97 -5.47 -15.80 -15.05
CA ALA A 97 -4.46 -15.49 -16.07
C ALA A 97 -3.26 -14.68 -15.50
N LEU A 98 -3.43 -14.05 -14.33
CA LEU A 98 -2.38 -13.25 -13.68
C LEU A 98 -1.35 -14.08 -12.92
N GLN A 99 -1.52 -15.39 -12.77
CA GLN A 99 -0.64 -16.24 -11.98
C GLN A 99 0.82 -16.23 -12.47
N GLU A 100 1.01 -16.26 -13.79
CA GLU A 100 2.36 -16.22 -14.37
C GLU A 100 3.06 -14.91 -14.03
N THR A 101 2.38 -13.78 -14.14
CA THR A 101 2.91 -12.45 -13.77
C THR A 101 3.34 -12.41 -12.30
N ILE A 102 2.55 -13.00 -11.40
CA ILE A 102 2.90 -13.10 -9.96
C ILE A 102 4.16 -13.95 -9.77
N HIS A 103 4.29 -15.08 -10.46
CA HIS A 103 5.46 -15.97 -10.35
C HIS A 103 6.72 -15.32 -10.92
N GLU A 104 6.61 -14.61 -12.03
CA GLU A 104 7.72 -13.82 -12.59
C GLU A 104 8.19 -12.74 -11.62
N TYR A 105 7.24 -12.03 -11.00
CA TYR A 105 7.56 -11.02 -9.98
C TYR A 105 8.30 -11.65 -8.79
N ILE A 106 7.80 -12.74 -8.20
CA ILE A 106 8.47 -13.43 -7.08
C ILE A 106 9.90 -13.81 -7.46
N SER A 107 10.08 -14.36 -8.64
CA SER A 107 11.39 -14.78 -9.14
C SER A 107 12.34 -13.59 -9.31
N SER A 108 11.86 -12.49 -9.86
CA SER A 108 12.60 -11.24 -10.02
C SER A 108 13.00 -10.65 -8.65
N GLN A 109 12.06 -10.55 -7.72
CA GLN A 109 12.33 -10.00 -6.39
C GLN A 109 13.31 -10.87 -5.58
N ALA A 110 13.24 -12.19 -5.71
CA ALA A 110 14.22 -13.08 -5.10
C ALA A 110 15.66 -12.82 -5.60
N ARG A 111 15.83 -12.47 -6.89
CA ARG A 111 17.15 -12.10 -7.45
C ARG A 111 17.59 -10.73 -6.98
N ILE A 112 16.69 -9.73 -7.01
CA ILE A 112 16.98 -8.35 -6.61
C ILE A 112 17.42 -8.28 -5.14
N GLN A 113 16.78 -9.03 -4.24
CA GLN A 113 17.15 -9.07 -2.83
C GLN A 113 18.61 -9.50 -2.58
N LEU A 114 19.22 -10.25 -3.48
CA LEU A 114 20.59 -10.74 -3.36
C LEU A 114 21.64 -9.77 -3.89
N LEU A 115 21.24 -8.66 -4.50
CA LEU A 115 22.18 -7.70 -5.07
C LEU A 115 22.91 -6.91 -3.98
N ASN A 116 24.17 -6.61 -4.25
CA ASN A 116 24.91 -5.61 -3.49
C ASN A 116 24.65 -4.23 -4.12
N THR A 117 24.10 -3.32 -3.35
CA THR A 117 23.72 -1.96 -3.75
C THR A 117 24.46 -0.91 -2.93
N ARG A 118 24.23 0.36 -3.18
CA ARG A 118 24.73 1.44 -2.31
C ARG A 118 24.13 1.43 -0.91
N SER A 119 22.96 0.84 -0.73
CA SER A 119 22.34 0.63 0.59
C SER A 119 22.95 -0.58 1.34
N GLY A 120 23.71 -1.43 0.68
CA GLY A 120 24.32 -2.63 1.24
C GLY A 120 23.94 -3.92 0.50
N GLY A 121 24.23 -5.07 1.11
CA GLY A 121 23.76 -6.38 0.68
C GLY A 121 22.61 -6.88 1.58
N LEU A 122 22.15 -8.11 1.32
CA LEU A 122 20.99 -8.72 2.00
C LEU A 122 21.06 -8.63 3.54
N SER A 123 22.25 -8.84 4.11
CA SER A 123 22.46 -8.83 5.57
C SER A 123 23.01 -7.51 6.12
N SER A 124 23.02 -6.44 5.35
CA SER A 124 23.62 -5.15 5.74
C SER A 124 22.85 -3.94 5.26
N GLY A 125 21.51 -4.03 5.24
CA GLY A 125 20.63 -2.92 4.89
C GLY A 125 20.30 -2.79 3.40
N GLY A 126 20.77 -3.70 2.54
CA GLY A 126 20.58 -3.63 1.08
C GLY A 126 19.14 -3.63 0.61
N LEU A 127 18.20 -4.19 1.39
CA LEU A 127 16.77 -4.16 1.06
C LEU A 127 16.16 -2.77 1.17
N GLY A 128 16.83 -1.81 1.80
CA GLY A 128 16.47 -0.39 1.79
C GLY A 128 16.83 0.35 0.50
N GLU A 129 17.40 -0.33 -0.51
CA GLU A 129 17.60 0.26 -1.82
C GLU A 129 16.25 0.55 -2.48
N PRO A 130 15.96 1.81 -2.85
CA PRO A 130 14.65 2.15 -3.37
C PRO A 130 14.40 1.65 -4.77
N LYS A 131 15.41 1.73 -5.66
CA LYS A 131 15.20 1.45 -7.09
C LYS A 131 16.35 0.70 -7.75
N TYR A 132 15.99 0.02 -8.84
CA TYR A 132 16.91 -0.78 -9.65
C TYR A 132 16.72 -0.49 -11.13
N ARG A 133 17.72 -0.83 -11.94
CA ARG A 133 17.59 -0.81 -13.39
C ARG A 133 16.72 -1.96 -13.87
N VAL A 134 16.09 -1.78 -15.01
CA VAL A 134 15.15 -2.75 -15.60
C VAL A 134 15.80 -4.06 -16.08
N ASP A 135 17.12 -4.14 -16.07
CA ASP A 135 17.92 -5.34 -16.31
C ASP A 135 18.31 -6.11 -15.04
N GLU A 136 17.72 -5.74 -13.88
CA GLU A 136 18.03 -6.27 -12.55
C GLU A 136 19.44 -5.90 -12.04
N THR A 137 20.03 -4.81 -12.52
CA THR A 137 21.30 -4.32 -11.97
C THR A 137 21.08 -3.18 -10.97
N PRO A 138 22.02 -3.00 -10.00
CA PRO A 138 21.93 -1.92 -9.03
C PRO A 138 21.92 -0.53 -9.69
N TYR A 139 21.12 0.38 -9.14
CA TYR A 139 21.20 1.80 -9.47
C TYR A 139 22.26 2.47 -8.59
N ASN A 140 23.40 2.87 -9.19
CA ASN A 140 24.57 3.33 -8.45
C ASN A 140 24.74 4.86 -8.42
N GLU A 141 23.79 5.63 -8.94
CA GLU A 141 23.81 7.08 -8.91
C GLU A 141 23.27 7.63 -7.59
N ASP A 142 23.39 8.93 -7.34
CA ASP A 142 22.88 9.55 -6.13
C ASP A 142 21.36 9.54 -6.10
N TRP A 143 20.80 9.16 -4.93
CA TRP A 143 19.37 9.07 -4.69
C TRP A 143 19.07 9.10 -3.20
N GLY A 144 17.80 9.37 -2.83
CA GLY A 144 17.34 9.30 -1.43
C GLY A 144 17.36 7.85 -0.91
N ARG A 145 18.34 7.50 -0.08
CA ARG A 145 18.56 6.17 0.53
C ARG A 145 18.77 6.26 2.02
N PRO A 146 18.38 5.23 2.81
CA PRO A 146 17.49 4.15 2.41
C PRO A 146 16.03 4.59 2.30
N GLN A 147 15.17 3.73 1.69
CA GLN A 147 13.72 3.81 1.79
C GLN A 147 13.22 2.50 2.40
N ALA A 148 12.57 2.58 3.54
CA ALA A 148 12.29 1.41 4.36
C ALA A 148 10.83 0.92 4.25
N ASP A 149 10.04 1.53 3.40
CA ASP A 149 8.65 1.16 3.11
C ASP A 149 8.55 0.00 2.09
N GLY A 150 9.44 -0.01 1.09
CA GLY A 150 9.43 -0.99 0.01
C GLY A 150 9.44 -2.45 0.47
N PRO A 151 10.37 -2.88 1.33
CA PRO A 151 10.39 -4.24 1.87
C PRO A 151 9.09 -4.62 2.62
N ALA A 152 8.53 -3.70 3.40
CA ALA A 152 7.28 -3.93 4.12
C ALA A 152 6.10 -4.15 3.16
N LEU A 153 5.97 -3.32 2.14
CA LEU A 153 4.93 -3.43 1.12
C LEU A 153 5.09 -4.71 0.29
N ARG A 154 6.33 -5.08 -0.07
CA ARG A 154 6.59 -6.34 -0.78
C ARG A 154 6.23 -7.55 0.07
N ALA A 155 6.59 -7.56 1.34
CA ALA A 155 6.20 -8.63 2.26
C ALA A 155 4.67 -8.77 2.32
N THR A 156 3.93 -7.67 2.49
CA THR A 156 2.46 -7.68 2.57
C THR A 156 1.82 -8.18 1.28
N ALA A 157 2.30 -7.73 0.11
CA ALA A 157 1.79 -8.19 -1.18
C ALA A 157 2.02 -9.70 -1.39
N LEU A 158 3.22 -10.19 -1.05
CA LEU A 158 3.55 -11.61 -1.17
C LEU A 158 2.83 -12.48 -0.13
N ILE A 159 2.57 -11.97 1.07
CA ILE A 159 1.76 -12.65 2.09
C ILE A 159 0.31 -12.80 1.61
N ALA A 160 -0.24 -11.80 0.92
CA ALA A 160 -1.58 -11.92 0.34
C ALA A 160 -1.65 -13.10 -0.66
N TYR A 161 -0.66 -13.24 -1.53
CA TYR A 161 -0.57 -14.40 -2.43
C TYR A 161 -0.35 -15.72 -1.67
N ALA A 162 0.51 -15.72 -0.65
CA ALA A 162 0.75 -16.92 0.16
C ALA A 162 -0.51 -17.40 0.89
N ARG A 163 -1.37 -16.49 1.36
CA ARG A 163 -2.68 -16.85 1.93
C ARG A 163 -3.55 -17.57 0.93
N TRP A 164 -3.69 -17.02 -0.27
CA TRP A 164 -4.44 -17.69 -1.33
C TRP A 164 -3.90 -19.09 -1.64
N LEU A 165 -2.56 -19.23 -1.68
CA LEU A 165 -1.93 -20.54 -1.89
C LEU A 165 -2.31 -21.55 -0.77
N LEU A 166 -2.31 -21.12 0.48
CA LEU A 166 -2.70 -21.97 1.61
C LEU A 166 -4.17 -22.35 1.58
N GLU A 167 -5.05 -21.42 1.22
CA GLU A 167 -6.50 -21.64 1.07
C GLU A 167 -6.84 -22.60 -0.07
N ASN A 168 -5.92 -22.75 -1.02
CA ASN A 168 -6.06 -23.62 -2.19
C ASN A 168 -5.14 -24.86 -2.16
N ASP A 169 -4.64 -25.25 -1.00
CA ASP A 169 -3.82 -26.45 -0.77
C ASP A 169 -2.42 -26.43 -1.44
N TYR A 170 -1.87 -25.25 -1.76
CA TYR A 170 -0.51 -25.09 -2.31
C TYR A 170 0.54 -24.77 -1.24
N TYR A 171 0.50 -25.47 -0.11
CA TYR A 171 1.38 -25.24 1.04
C TYR A 171 2.87 -25.20 0.67
N ASP A 172 3.34 -26.16 -0.12
CA ASP A 172 4.76 -26.26 -0.49
C ASP A 172 5.24 -25.05 -1.31
N VAL A 173 4.40 -24.49 -2.17
CA VAL A 173 4.71 -23.28 -2.94
C VAL A 173 4.79 -22.07 -2.01
N ALA A 174 3.81 -21.92 -1.12
CA ALA A 174 3.82 -20.84 -0.12
C ALA A 174 5.08 -20.90 0.74
N LYS A 175 5.45 -22.09 1.26
CA LYS A 175 6.57 -22.27 2.17
C LYS A 175 7.94 -22.21 1.49
N SER A 176 8.09 -22.81 0.31
CA SER A 176 9.41 -23.00 -0.32
C SER A 176 9.76 -21.94 -1.35
N ILE A 177 8.77 -21.23 -1.91
CA ILE A 177 8.98 -20.23 -2.96
C ILE A 177 8.70 -18.81 -2.45
N VAL A 178 7.53 -18.58 -1.84
CA VAL A 178 7.11 -17.25 -1.42
C VAL A 178 7.75 -16.83 -0.10
N TRP A 179 7.67 -17.70 0.91
CA TRP A 179 8.12 -17.39 2.26
C TRP A 179 9.59 -16.98 2.37
N PRO A 180 10.57 -17.55 1.64
CA PRO A 180 11.95 -17.09 1.72
C PRO A 180 12.13 -15.61 1.35
N VAL A 181 11.40 -15.11 0.37
CA VAL A 181 11.44 -13.69 -0.05
C VAL A 181 10.80 -12.82 1.03
N VAL A 182 9.64 -13.23 1.54
CA VAL A 182 8.94 -12.55 2.65
C VAL A 182 9.82 -12.49 3.90
N LYS A 183 10.46 -13.60 4.26
CA LYS A 183 11.31 -13.69 5.45
C LYS A 183 12.50 -12.72 5.40
N ASN A 184 13.11 -12.53 4.24
CA ASN A 184 14.16 -11.52 4.05
C ASN A 184 13.64 -10.11 4.32
N ASP A 185 12.48 -9.77 3.77
CA ASP A 185 11.86 -8.46 3.99
C ASP A 185 11.48 -8.24 5.46
N LEU A 186 10.88 -9.24 6.11
CA LEU A 186 10.52 -9.16 7.52
C LEU A 186 11.75 -9.01 8.43
N SER A 187 12.87 -9.68 8.09
CA SER A 187 14.14 -9.49 8.81
C SER A 187 14.61 -8.05 8.70
N TYR A 188 14.63 -7.50 7.48
CA TYR A 188 14.98 -6.09 7.28
C TYR A 188 14.05 -5.15 8.05
N VAL A 189 12.74 -5.34 7.95
CA VAL A 189 11.76 -4.49 8.64
C VAL A 189 11.96 -4.54 10.15
N SER A 190 12.14 -5.72 10.72
CA SER A 190 12.34 -5.87 12.18
C SER A 190 13.63 -5.25 12.68
N GLU A 191 14.66 -5.16 11.85
CA GLU A 191 15.96 -4.57 12.20
C GLU A 191 15.99 -3.04 11.99
N HIS A 192 15.20 -2.50 11.04
CA HIS A 192 15.34 -1.13 10.56
C HIS A 192 14.10 -0.23 10.73
N TRP A 193 12.97 -0.73 11.28
CA TRP A 193 11.73 0.06 11.39
C TRP A 193 11.90 1.35 12.19
N ASN A 194 12.83 1.39 13.12
CA ASN A 194 13.11 2.53 14.00
C ASN A 194 14.30 3.38 13.54
N THR A 195 14.82 3.15 12.35
CA THR A 195 15.88 3.95 11.75
C THR A 195 15.31 5.02 10.82
N THR A 196 16.02 6.14 10.69
CA THR A 196 15.62 7.20 9.77
C THR A 196 15.80 6.77 8.32
N ALA A 197 14.80 7.05 7.50
CA ALA A 197 14.79 6.75 6.08
C ALA A 197 14.13 7.89 5.30
N PHE A 198 14.30 7.92 3.99
CA PHE A 198 13.55 8.82 3.14
C PHE A 198 12.08 8.40 3.08
N ASP A 199 11.20 9.40 3.06
CA ASP A 199 9.75 9.21 2.91
C ASP A 199 9.38 8.68 1.51
N LEU A 200 8.08 8.34 1.32
CA LEU A 200 7.62 7.80 0.03
C LEU A 200 7.75 8.81 -1.13
N TRP A 201 7.87 10.10 -0.84
CA TRP A 201 8.12 11.13 -1.86
C TRP A 201 9.62 11.31 -2.18
N GLU A 202 10.50 10.61 -1.46
CA GLU A 202 11.95 10.65 -1.63
C GLU A 202 12.57 12.03 -1.31
N GLU A 203 11.87 12.84 -0.51
CA GLU A 203 12.21 14.24 -0.25
C GLU A 203 12.66 14.49 1.19
N VAL A 204 12.12 13.78 2.17
CA VAL A 204 12.36 14.03 3.59
C VAL A 204 12.98 12.79 4.24
N ASN A 205 14.23 12.93 4.69
CA ASN A 205 14.89 11.91 5.52
C ASN A 205 14.50 12.12 6.98
N SER A 206 13.42 11.50 7.40
CA SER A 206 12.89 11.57 8.77
C SER A 206 12.00 10.37 9.07
N PRO A 207 11.60 10.14 10.34
CA PRO A 207 10.51 9.22 10.62
C PRO A 207 9.24 9.61 9.84
N SER A 208 8.59 8.62 9.23
CA SER A 208 7.41 8.78 8.38
C SER A 208 6.27 7.91 8.88
N PHE A 209 5.06 8.50 8.97
CA PHE A 209 3.85 7.75 9.30
C PHE A 209 3.60 6.62 8.31
N PHE A 210 3.67 6.92 6.99
CA PHE A 210 3.46 5.93 5.94
C PHE A 210 4.39 4.73 6.11
N THR A 211 5.70 4.99 6.25
CA THR A 211 6.68 3.92 6.44
C THR A 211 6.40 3.11 7.70
N THR A 212 6.12 3.78 8.82
CA THR A 212 5.88 3.10 10.11
C THR A 212 4.62 2.22 10.07
N ILE A 213 3.53 2.70 9.47
CA ILE A 213 2.27 1.93 9.46
C ILE A 213 2.37 0.70 8.57
N VAL A 214 2.99 0.80 7.37
CA VAL A 214 3.17 -0.36 6.49
C VAL A 214 4.16 -1.37 7.08
N GLN A 215 5.19 -0.91 7.80
CA GLN A 215 6.12 -1.78 8.54
C GLN A 215 5.42 -2.53 9.67
N HIS A 216 4.60 -1.84 10.47
CA HIS A 216 3.80 -2.49 11.50
C HIS A 216 2.89 -3.56 10.89
N ARG A 217 2.17 -3.23 9.80
CA ARG A 217 1.29 -4.17 9.11
C ARG A 217 2.06 -5.40 8.63
N ALA A 218 3.21 -5.22 7.99
CA ALA A 218 4.04 -6.31 7.51
C ALA A 218 4.49 -7.25 8.64
N LEU A 219 4.89 -6.70 9.79
CA LEU A 219 5.30 -7.50 10.95
C LEU A 219 4.14 -8.33 11.50
N VAL A 220 2.94 -7.75 11.64
CA VAL A 220 1.74 -8.46 12.13
C VAL A 220 1.33 -9.58 11.16
N GLU A 221 1.27 -9.30 9.88
CA GLU A 221 0.95 -10.30 8.87
C GLU A 221 2.03 -11.39 8.78
N GLY A 222 3.29 -11.00 8.91
CA GLY A 222 4.42 -11.92 8.96
C GLY A 222 4.35 -12.90 10.12
N ILE A 223 3.93 -12.47 11.32
CA ILE A 223 3.68 -13.36 12.46
C ILE A 223 2.61 -14.41 12.12
N ASN A 224 1.50 -13.95 11.55
CA ASN A 224 0.39 -14.84 11.22
C ASN A 224 0.76 -15.83 10.11
N MET A 225 1.48 -15.36 9.08
CA MET A 225 1.95 -16.21 7.98
C MET A 225 2.98 -17.22 8.46
N ALA A 226 3.94 -16.81 9.31
CA ALA A 226 4.91 -17.74 9.89
C ALA A 226 4.22 -18.90 10.61
N ARG A 227 3.22 -18.58 11.45
CA ARG A 227 2.43 -19.62 12.16
C ARG A 227 1.69 -20.54 11.21
N ALA A 228 1.08 -20.01 10.15
CA ALA A 228 0.36 -20.81 9.15
C ALA A 228 1.27 -21.74 8.35
N LEU A 229 2.57 -21.43 8.29
CA LEU A 229 3.60 -22.22 7.61
C LEU A 229 4.43 -23.14 8.55
N ASP A 230 4.04 -23.25 9.82
CA ASP A 230 4.85 -23.94 10.86
C ASP A 230 6.29 -23.37 10.95
N GLU A 231 6.40 -22.05 10.86
CA GLU A 231 7.62 -21.26 10.98
C GLU A 231 7.49 -20.26 12.14
N THR A 232 8.56 -19.52 12.41
CA THR A 232 8.57 -18.48 13.46
C THR A 232 9.13 -17.17 12.96
N CYS A 233 8.65 -16.06 13.52
CA CYS A 233 9.23 -14.74 13.32
C CYS A 233 9.40 -14.01 14.68
N PRO A 234 10.36 -14.45 15.52
CA PRO A 234 10.50 -13.90 16.88
C PRO A 234 10.84 -12.42 16.90
N HIS A 235 11.55 -11.92 15.88
CA HIS A 235 11.82 -10.49 15.74
C HIS A 235 10.53 -9.73 15.36
N CYS A 236 9.67 -10.27 14.50
CA CYS A 236 8.36 -9.68 14.23
C CYS A 236 7.54 -9.55 15.52
N GLU A 237 7.45 -10.61 16.31
CA GLU A 237 6.69 -10.65 17.57
C GLU A 237 7.19 -9.60 18.58
N SER A 238 8.50 -9.36 18.64
CA SER A 238 9.10 -8.39 19.55
C SER A 238 8.98 -6.94 19.04
N GLN A 239 8.99 -6.71 17.72
CA GLN A 239 9.05 -5.37 17.14
C GLN A 239 7.67 -4.81 16.76
N ALA A 240 6.69 -5.64 16.39
CA ALA A 240 5.36 -5.16 16.01
C ALA A 240 4.68 -4.30 17.11
N PRO A 241 4.68 -4.68 18.40
CA PRO A 241 4.10 -3.85 19.45
C PRO A 241 4.84 -2.51 19.63
N GLN A 242 6.14 -2.47 19.41
CA GLN A 242 6.94 -1.26 19.53
C GLN A 242 6.66 -0.31 18.37
N ALA A 243 6.57 -0.83 17.13
CA ALA A 243 6.17 -0.06 15.96
C ALA A 243 4.76 0.51 16.12
N LEU A 244 3.80 -0.27 16.66
CA LEU A 244 2.44 0.20 16.97
C LEU A 244 2.45 1.33 18.01
N CYS A 245 3.24 1.19 19.08
CA CYS A 245 3.39 2.24 20.08
C CYS A 245 3.94 3.53 19.46
N TYR A 246 4.98 3.41 18.64
CA TYR A 246 5.58 4.56 17.97
C TYR A 246 4.61 5.21 16.96
N LEU A 247 3.81 4.41 16.26
CA LEU A 247 2.79 4.88 15.32
C LEU A 247 1.80 5.88 15.98
N GLN A 248 1.51 5.71 17.29
CA GLN A 248 0.62 6.62 18.01
C GLN A 248 1.20 8.04 18.15
N SER A 249 2.53 8.20 18.09
CA SER A 249 3.19 9.50 18.21
C SER A 249 2.90 10.46 17.04
N TYR A 250 2.47 9.93 15.90
CA TYR A 250 2.09 10.74 14.75
C TYR A 250 0.71 11.40 14.89
N TRP A 251 -0.14 10.92 15.81
CA TRP A 251 -1.45 11.52 16.04
C TRP A 251 -1.34 12.80 16.87
N THR A 252 -1.81 13.93 16.31
CA THR A 252 -1.73 15.25 16.98
C THR A 252 -2.94 15.60 17.83
N GLY A 253 -3.97 14.73 17.85
CA GLY A 253 -5.28 14.99 18.44
C GLY A 253 -6.34 15.38 17.39
N THR A 254 -5.96 15.84 16.22
CA THR A 254 -6.88 16.28 15.16
C THR A 254 -6.51 15.72 13.78
N ALA A 255 -5.25 15.44 13.53
CA ALA A 255 -4.74 14.89 12.27
C ALA A 255 -3.47 14.07 12.52
N VAL A 256 -3.03 13.36 11.50
CA VAL A 256 -1.74 12.69 11.47
C VAL A 256 -0.66 13.68 11.04
N ARG A 257 0.45 13.76 11.77
CA ARG A 257 1.66 14.37 11.28
C ARG A 257 2.41 13.34 10.43
N SER A 258 2.43 13.52 9.13
CA SER A 258 2.96 12.52 8.20
C SER A 258 4.47 12.31 8.31
N ASN A 259 5.22 13.39 8.54
CA ASN A 259 6.67 13.37 8.77
C ASN A 259 7.12 14.57 9.61
N TYR A 260 8.39 14.61 9.96
CA TYR A 260 8.99 15.69 10.75
C TYR A 260 9.88 16.63 9.91
N GLY A 261 9.59 16.74 8.60
CA GLY A 261 10.29 17.64 7.69
C GLY A 261 10.17 19.10 8.10
N GLN A 262 11.27 19.86 8.01
CA GLN A 262 11.25 21.29 8.29
C GLN A 262 10.48 22.05 7.20
N GLY A 263 9.70 23.05 7.63
CA GLY A 263 8.94 23.90 6.72
C GLY A 263 7.66 23.28 6.17
N ARG A 264 7.25 22.09 6.66
CA ARG A 264 6.00 21.43 6.31
C ARG A 264 5.01 21.45 7.48
N SER A 265 3.73 21.59 7.17
CA SER A 265 2.62 21.50 8.14
C SER A 265 2.52 20.11 8.79
N GLY A 266 2.99 19.09 8.09
CA GLY A 266 2.81 17.68 8.42
C GLY A 266 1.52 17.09 7.86
N LEU A 267 0.63 17.89 7.27
CA LEU A 267 -0.53 17.40 6.52
C LEU A 267 -0.04 16.89 5.16
N ASP A 268 -0.34 15.63 4.85
CA ASP A 268 0.18 14.96 3.67
C ASP A 268 -0.72 13.78 3.31
N VAL A 269 -1.01 13.61 2.03
CA VAL A 269 -1.80 12.47 1.54
C VAL A 269 -1.14 11.12 1.82
N ALA A 270 0.17 11.09 2.08
CA ALA A 270 0.88 9.91 2.57
C ALA A 270 0.22 9.28 3.81
N SER A 271 -0.46 10.07 4.63
CA SER A 271 -1.21 9.55 5.78
C SER A 271 -2.53 8.88 5.39
N ILE A 272 -3.16 9.30 4.30
CA ILE A 272 -4.31 8.62 3.67
C ILE A 272 -3.83 7.33 3.00
N LEU A 273 -2.74 7.41 2.20
CA LEU A 273 -2.12 6.24 1.56
C LEU A 273 -1.73 5.18 2.60
N GLY A 274 -1.21 5.59 3.76
CA GLY A 274 -0.90 4.66 4.85
C GLY A 274 -2.14 3.90 5.33
N SER A 275 -3.28 4.57 5.47
CA SER A 275 -4.54 3.94 5.87
C SER A 275 -5.04 2.93 4.83
N ILE A 276 -5.08 3.29 3.54
CA ILE A 276 -5.57 2.39 2.48
C ILE A 276 -4.64 1.21 2.22
N HIS A 277 -3.31 1.42 2.21
CA HIS A 277 -2.36 0.32 1.97
C HIS A 277 -2.18 -0.61 3.17
N THR A 278 -2.77 -0.29 4.32
CA THR A 278 -2.86 -1.18 5.49
C THR A 278 -4.31 -1.56 5.82
N PHE A 279 -5.23 -1.29 4.92
CA PHE A 279 -6.62 -1.70 5.02
C PHE A 279 -6.73 -3.20 5.32
N ASP A 280 -7.54 -3.52 6.32
CA ASP A 280 -7.87 -4.89 6.68
C ASP A 280 -9.37 -5.14 6.44
N PRO A 281 -9.73 -5.88 5.40
CA PRO A 281 -11.13 -6.17 5.11
C PRO A 281 -11.80 -6.99 6.20
N GLU A 282 -11.03 -7.70 7.04
CA GLU A 282 -11.53 -8.43 8.20
C GLU A 282 -11.44 -7.63 9.52
N GLY A 283 -10.78 -6.45 9.47
CA GLY A 283 -10.55 -5.60 10.62
C GLY A 283 -11.77 -4.79 11.03
N GLU A 284 -11.73 -4.33 12.30
CA GLU A 284 -12.67 -3.33 12.81
C GLU A 284 -12.16 -1.89 12.55
N CYS A 285 -12.98 -0.88 12.88
CA CYS A 285 -12.61 0.55 12.79
C CYS A 285 -11.61 0.94 13.90
N ASP A 286 -10.44 0.32 13.90
CA ASP A 286 -9.43 0.51 14.95
C ASP A 286 -8.65 1.82 14.77
N ASP A 287 -8.78 2.72 15.73
CA ASP A 287 -8.05 3.99 15.78
C ASP A 287 -6.54 3.82 15.95
N THR A 288 -6.08 2.71 16.53
CA THR A 288 -4.65 2.50 16.80
C THR A 288 -3.86 2.11 15.56
N THR A 289 -4.52 1.46 14.61
CA THR A 289 -3.98 1.10 13.29
C THR A 289 -4.50 1.99 12.16
N PHE A 290 -5.23 3.04 12.50
CA PHE A 290 -5.76 4.01 11.52
C PHE A 290 -6.53 3.34 10.38
N GLN A 291 -7.35 2.34 10.69
CA GLN A 291 -8.18 1.70 9.68
C GLN A 291 -9.08 2.72 8.99
N PRO A 292 -9.39 2.58 7.68
CA PRO A 292 -10.11 3.58 6.90
C PRO A 292 -11.38 4.13 7.57
N CYS A 293 -12.16 3.26 8.23
CA CYS A 293 -13.39 3.62 8.94
C CYS A 293 -13.18 4.19 10.35
N SER A 294 -11.94 4.25 10.86
CA SER A 294 -11.65 4.72 12.22
C SER A 294 -11.88 6.22 12.37
N ALA A 295 -12.18 6.66 13.57
CA ALA A 295 -12.42 8.08 13.84
C ALA A 295 -11.19 8.95 13.52
N ARG A 296 -9.98 8.45 13.79
CA ARG A 296 -8.72 9.13 13.49
C ARG A 296 -8.46 9.22 12.00
N ALA A 297 -8.69 8.15 11.24
CA ALA A 297 -8.49 8.15 9.80
C ALA A 297 -9.45 9.12 9.10
N LEU A 298 -10.72 9.19 9.52
CA LEU A 298 -11.71 10.14 8.98
C LEU A 298 -11.39 11.59 9.34
N ALA A 299 -10.97 11.87 10.58
CA ALA A 299 -10.52 13.20 10.97
C ALA A 299 -9.29 13.64 10.17
N ASN A 300 -8.33 12.73 9.95
CA ASN A 300 -7.15 12.95 9.13
C ASN A 300 -7.52 13.19 7.67
N HIS A 301 -8.41 12.38 7.09
CA HIS A 301 -8.92 12.57 5.73
C HIS A 301 -9.43 14.00 5.54
N LYS A 302 -10.32 14.46 6.44
CA LYS A 302 -10.81 15.83 6.40
C LYS A 302 -9.69 16.86 6.48
N ALA A 303 -8.77 16.73 7.44
CA ALA A 303 -7.69 17.69 7.64
C ALA A 303 -6.78 17.81 6.42
N VAL A 304 -6.42 16.68 5.82
CA VAL A 304 -5.55 16.63 4.63
C VAL A 304 -6.28 17.20 3.41
N THR A 305 -7.49 16.74 3.10
CA THR A 305 -8.20 17.18 1.89
C THR A 305 -8.63 18.65 1.97
N ASP A 306 -9.05 19.12 3.15
CA ASP A 306 -9.39 20.53 3.35
C ASP A 306 -8.18 21.46 3.19
N SER A 307 -6.96 21.01 3.45
CA SER A 307 -5.75 21.81 3.29
C SER A 307 -5.54 22.27 1.84
N PHE A 308 -6.09 21.58 0.85
CA PHE A 308 -5.96 21.92 -0.57
C PHE A 308 -7.05 22.85 -1.12
N ARG A 309 -8.12 23.14 -0.33
CA ARG A 309 -9.25 23.96 -0.80
C ARG A 309 -8.85 25.34 -1.30
N SER A 310 -7.89 25.97 -0.66
CA SER A 310 -7.41 27.33 -1.02
C SER A 310 -6.14 27.36 -1.86
N ILE A 311 -5.48 26.20 -2.08
CA ILE A 311 -4.19 26.13 -2.76
C ILE A 311 -4.37 26.08 -4.26
N TYR A 312 -5.24 25.19 -4.74
CA TYR A 312 -5.41 25.01 -6.17
C TYR A 312 -6.55 25.88 -6.72
N LYS A 313 -6.27 26.57 -7.82
CA LYS A 313 -7.27 27.41 -8.49
C LYS A 313 -8.52 26.61 -8.91
N ILE A 314 -8.35 25.35 -9.30
CA ILE A 314 -9.44 24.45 -9.67
C ILE A 314 -10.42 24.20 -8.49
N ASN A 315 -9.95 24.34 -7.26
CA ASN A 315 -10.77 24.18 -6.06
C ASN A 315 -11.54 25.45 -5.67
N GLY A 316 -11.33 26.54 -6.40
CA GLY A 316 -11.94 27.84 -6.10
C GLY A 316 -13.47 27.79 -6.14
N GLY A 317 -14.13 28.17 -5.04
CA GLY A 317 -15.60 28.21 -4.94
C GLY A 317 -16.27 26.89 -4.56
N ILE A 318 -15.52 25.78 -4.44
CA ILE A 318 -16.04 24.50 -3.97
C ILE A 318 -16.36 24.59 -2.46
N LYS A 319 -17.59 24.28 -2.09
CA LYS A 319 -18.07 24.40 -0.72
C LYS A 319 -17.50 23.29 0.17
N GLN A 320 -17.48 23.55 1.50
CA GLN A 320 -17.20 22.54 2.50
C GLN A 320 -18.14 21.33 2.33
N GLY A 321 -17.63 20.13 2.52
CA GLY A 321 -18.40 18.89 2.30
C GLY A 321 -18.51 18.43 0.85
N GLN A 322 -17.91 19.17 -0.08
CA GLN A 322 -17.73 18.74 -1.48
C GLN A 322 -16.27 18.37 -1.74
N ALA A 323 -16.06 17.37 -2.60
CA ALA A 323 -14.73 16.90 -2.96
C ALA A 323 -13.92 17.97 -3.70
N VAL A 324 -12.62 17.95 -3.52
CA VAL A 324 -11.65 18.87 -4.11
C VAL A 324 -10.50 18.10 -4.73
N ALA A 325 -9.78 18.69 -5.66
CA ALA A 325 -8.53 18.16 -6.16
C ALA A 325 -7.47 18.16 -5.04
N VAL A 326 -6.82 17.02 -4.83
CA VAL A 326 -5.87 16.78 -3.75
C VAL A 326 -4.45 16.64 -4.31
N GLY A 327 -3.48 17.22 -3.63
CA GLY A 327 -2.06 17.09 -3.94
C GLY A 327 -1.33 16.22 -2.92
N ARG A 328 0.00 16.20 -3.01
CA ARG A 328 0.84 15.44 -2.09
C ARG A 328 0.80 16.03 -0.68
N TYR A 329 1.14 17.30 -0.54
CA TYR A 329 1.12 18.09 0.70
C TYR A 329 1.00 19.59 0.36
N PRO A 330 0.52 20.43 1.30
CA PRO A 330 0.22 21.84 1.01
C PRO A 330 1.39 22.68 0.50
N GLU A 331 2.61 22.38 0.95
CA GLU A 331 3.84 23.12 0.62
C GLU A 331 4.54 22.57 -0.64
N ASP A 332 3.90 21.64 -1.37
CA ASP A 332 4.47 21.03 -2.56
C ASP A 332 4.75 22.04 -3.66
N VAL A 333 5.98 22.03 -4.16
CA VAL A 333 6.42 22.87 -5.29
C VAL A 333 6.84 22.06 -6.52
N TYR A 334 6.79 20.73 -6.43
CA TYR A 334 7.13 19.84 -7.53
C TYR A 334 6.14 20.04 -8.67
N PHE A 335 6.62 20.25 -9.89
CA PHE A 335 5.81 20.67 -11.04
C PHE A 335 4.86 21.85 -10.73
N ASN A 336 5.33 22.83 -9.95
CA ASN A 336 4.58 24.00 -9.47
C ASN A 336 3.45 23.67 -8.47
N GLY A 337 3.50 22.54 -7.77
CA GLY A 337 2.52 22.17 -6.74
C GLY A 337 1.15 21.85 -7.32
N ASN A 338 1.09 21.03 -8.33
CA ASN A 338 -0.18 20.62 -8.96
C ASN A 338 -0.92 19.58 -8.12
N PRO A 339 -2.26 19.47 -8.27
CA PRO A 339 -2.99 18.31 -7.77
C PRO A 339 -2.52 17.03 -8.48
N TRP A 340 -2.66 15.90 -7.78
CA TRP A 340 -2.24 14.60 -8.26
C TRP A 340 -3.43 13.65 -8.37
N TYR A 341 -3.56 12.95 -9.48
CA TYR A 341 -4.57 11.90 -9.65
C TYR A 341 -4.49 10.87 -8.52
N LEU A 342 -3.28 10.35 -8.24
CA LEU A 342 -3.04 9.42 -7.13
C LEU A 342 -3.64 9.93 -5.81
N ALA A 343 -3.37 11.19 -5.45
CA ALA A 343 -3.82 11.78 -4.19
C ALA A 343 -5.35 11.96 -4.15
N THR A 344 -5.93 12.36 -5.28
CA THR A 344 -7.39 12.56 -5.39
C THR A 344 -8.13 11.22 -5.36
N TYR A 345 -7.63 10.18 -6.04
CA TYR A 345 -8.19 8.85 -5.96
C TYR A 345 -8.01 8.21 -4.59
N ALA A 346 -6.86 8.40 -3.92
CA ALA A 346 -6.66 7.90 -2.55
C ALA A 346 -7.68 8.46 -1.56
N ALA A 347 -8.10 9.73 -1.74
CA ALA A 347 -9.16 10.31 -0.92
C ALA A 347 -10.53 9.63 -1.16
N ALA A 348 -10.82 9.18 -2.39
CA ALA A 348 -12.01 8.38 -2.68
C ALA A 348 -11.89 6.96 -2.10
N GLU A 349 -10.77 6.30 -2.35
CA GLU A 349 -10.51 4.91 -1.96
C GLU A 349 -10.68 4.71 -0.47
N GLN A 350 -10.08 5.58 0.39
CA GLN A 350 -10.26 5.49 1.83
C GLN A 350 -11.73 5.48 2.25
N LEU A 351 -12.58 6.22 1.57
CA LEU A 351 -14.01 6.29 1.89
C LEU A 351 -14.77 5.03 1.44
N TYR A 352 -14.39 4.42 0.32
CA TYR A 352 -14.93 3.14 -0.10
C TYR A 352 -14.52 2.01 0.86
N ASP A 353 -13.27 1.97 1.28
CA ASP A 353 -12.78 1.03 2.28
C ASP A 353 -13.52 1.20 3.62
N ALA A 354 -13.75 2.45 4.04
CA ALA A 354 -14.52 2.74 5.25
C ALA A 354 -15.97 2.23 5.13
N MET A 355 -16.63 2.44 3.98
CA MET A 355 -17.98 1.93 3.75
C MET A 355 -18.02 0.39 3.72
N TYR A 356 -17.01 -0.25 3.15
CA TYR A 356 -16.86 -1.70 3.19
C TYR A 356 -16.82 -2.21 4.64
N GLN A 357 -15.93 -1.64 5.47
CA GLN A 357 -15.80 -2.04 6.88
C GLN A 357 -17.11 -1.79 7.66
N TRP A 358 -17.76 -0.63 7.51
CA TRP A 358 -19.02 -0.35 8.19
C TRP A 358 -20.14 -1.31 7.80
N ASN A 359 -20.27 -1.64 6.51
CA ASN A 359 -21.27 -2.60 6.05
C ASN A 359 -21.00 -4.00 6.61
N LYS A 360 -19.75 -4.42 6.67
CA LYS A 360 -19.35 -5.70 7.24
C LYS A 360 -19.56 -5.78 8.75
N ILE A 361 -19.17 -4.73 9.47
CA ILE A 361 -19.31 -4.63 10.93
C ILE A 361 -20.79 -4.44 11.32
N GLY A 362 -21.60 -3.87 10.42
CA GLY A 362 -23.03 -3.60 10.65
C GLY A 362 -23.32 -2.36 11.49
N LYS A 363 -22.34 -1.48 11.69
CA LYS A 363 -22.51 -0.24 12.47
C LYS A 363 -21.52 0.86 12.09
N ILE A 364 -21.91 2.12 12.32
CA ILE A 364 -21.05 3.30 12.22
C ILE A 364 -20.97 3.96 13.59
N MET A 365 -19.78 4.21 14.10
CA MET A 365 -19.56 4.94 15.35
C MET A 365 -19.10 6.37 15.07
N VAL A 366 -19.95 7.34 15.38
CA VAL A 366 -19.64 8.77 15.29
C VAL A 366 -19.15 9.26 16.65
N THR A 367 -17.88 9.65 16.72
CA THR A 367 -17.21 10.13 17.94
C THR A 367 -16.94 11.63 17.87
N ASP A 368 -16.45 12.23 18.96
CA ASP A 368 -16.02 13.65 18.93
C ASP A 368 -14.90 13.89 17.92
N VAL A 369 -14.04 12.87 17.68
CA VAL A 369 -12.92 12.94 16.74
C VAL A 369 -13.42 12.95 15.30
N SER A 370 -14.34 12.07 14.94
CA SER A 370 -14.88 11.96 13.57
C SER A 370 -16.05 12.91 13.27
N MET A 371 -16.67 13.52 14.30
CA MET A 371 -17.83 14.41 14.14
C MET A 371 -17.60 15.53 13.11
N PRO A 372 -16.46 16.24 13.08
CA PRO A 372 -16.24 17.28 12.08
C PRO A 372 -16.29 16.77 10.63
N PHE A 373 -15.78 15.56 10.37
CA PHE A 373 -15.84 14.92 9.06
C PHE A 373 -17.31 14.68 8.65
N PHE A 374 -18.07 14.01 9.50
CA PHE A 374 -19.46 13.68 9.18
C PHE A 374 -20.35 14.92 9.05
N LYS A 375 -20.16 15.93 9.89
CA LYS A 375 -20.94 17.19 9.85
C LYS A 375 -20.80 17.94 8.54
N ASP A 376 -19.65 17.86 7.89
CA ASP A 376 -19.42 18.52 6.61
C ASP A 376 -20.24 17.90 5.47
N ILE A 377 -20.42 16.58 5.49
CA ILE A 377 -21.11 15.84 4.43
C ILE A 377 -22.57 15.51 4.77
N TYR A 378 -22.91 15.48 6.07
CA TYR A 378 -24.26 15.20 6.58
C TYR A 378 -24.52 16.00 7.84
N SER A 379 -25.09 17.19 7.72
CA SER A 379 -25.26 18.16 8.83
C SER A 379 -26.12 17.66 9.97
N GLU A 380 -27.04 16.72 9.72
CA GLU A 380 -27.98 16.20 10.73
C GLU A 380 -27.39 15.08 11.58
N VAL A 381 -26.20 14.56 11.24
CA VAL A 381 -25.55 13.45 11.96
C VAL A 381 -25.45 13.73 13.46
N GLN A 382 -25.71 12.71 14.26
CA GLN A 382 -25.59 12.75 15.72
C GLN A 382 -24.44 11.86 16.20
N LYS A 383 -23.83 12.23 17.32
CA LYS A 383 -22.83 11.39 18.00
C LYS A 383 -23.48 10.12 18.53
N GLY A 384 -22.82 8.99 18.37
CA GLY A 384 -23.26 7.69 18.85
C GLY A 384 -23.02 6.57 17.87
N THR A 385 -23.58 5.41 18.16
CA THR A 385 -23.53 4.24 17.29
C THR A 385 -24.80 4.16 16.46
N HIS A 386 -24.65 4.03 15.16
CA HIS A 386 -25.72 3.87 14.19
C HIS A 386 -25.67 2.47 13.62
N GLU A 387 -26.60 1.62 14.04
CA GLU A 387 -26.68 0.21 13.58
C GLU A 387 -27.19 0.15 12.14
N SER A 388 -26.76 -0.87 11.38
CA SER A 388 -27.14 -1.05 9.97
C SER A 388 -28.64 -1.16 9.72
N SER A 389 -29.42 -1.52 10.75
CA SER A 389 -30.89 -1.52 10.71
C SER A 389 -31.54 -0.13 10.86
N SER A 390 -30.75 0.91 11.19
CA SER A 390 -31.27 2.26 11.38
C SER A 390 -31.31 3.06 10.08
N PRO A 391 -32.29 3.94 9.87
CA PRO A 391 -32.29 4.86 8.73
C PRO A 391 -31.06 5.76 8.70
N GLU A 392 -30.52 6.12 9.85
CA GLU A 392 -29.35 7.00 9.99
C GLU A 392 -28.10 6.37 9.38
N PHE A 393 -27.89 5.06 9.56
CA PHE A 393 -26.80 4.33 8.91
C PHE A 393 -26.86 4.51 7.39
N GLY A 394 -28.03 4.28 6.79
CA GLY A 394 -28.21 4.44 5.34
C GLY A 394 -27.96 5.88 4.86
N ASN A 395 -28.39 6.88 5.62
CA ASN A 395 -28.16 8.29 5.31
C ASN A 395 -26.66 8.64 5.36
N ILE A 396 -25.94 8.14 6.36
CA ILE A 396 -24.47 8.34 6.48
C ILE A 396 -23.75 7.67 5.32
N ILE A 397 -24.07 6.39 5.01
CA ILE A 397 -23.47 5.68 3.87
C ILE A 397 -23.70 6.44 2.55
N ALA A 398 -24.94 6.91 2.31
CA ALA A 398 -25.25 7.65 1.10
C ALA A 398 -24.45 8.97 0.99
N ALA A 399 -24.30 9.69 2.11
CA ALA A 399 -23.52 10.93 2.13
C ALA A 399 -22.01 10.68 1.91
N VAL A 400 -21.45 9.65 2.55
CA VAL A 400 -20.04 9.27 2.34
C VAL A 400 -19.81 8.81 0.89
N LYS A 401 -20.72 8.01 0.33
CA LYS A 401 -20.65 7.57 -1.05
C LYS A 401 -20.65 8.75 -2.03
N ALA A 402 -21.59 9.68 -1.87
CA ALA A 402 -21.65 10.87 -2.73
C ALA A 402 -20.36 11.71 -2.61
N TYR A 403 -19.77 11.78 -1.43
CA TYR A 403 -18.51 12.48 -1.23
C TYR A 403 -17.33 11.76 -1.90
N ALA A 404 -17.25 10.42 -1.81
CA ALA A 404 -16.26 9.61 -2.50
C ALA A 404 -16.37 9.72 -4.03
N GLU A 405 -17.59 9.60 -4.57
CA GLU A 405 -17.86 9.78 -6.01
C GLU A 405 -17.44 11.16 -6.50
N GLY A 406 -17.63 12.20 -5.68
CA GLY A 406 -17.17 13.55 -6.00
C GLY A 406 -15.65 13.66 -6.23
N TYR A 407 -14.82 12.89 -5.50
CA TYR A 407 -13.36 12.84 -5.77
C TYR A 407 -13.06 12.18 -7.12
N ILE A 408 -13.80 11.13 -7.49
CA ILE A 408 -13.66 10.49 -8.81
C ILE A 408 -14.03 11.48 -9.91
N GLU A 409 -15.15 12.20 -9.77
CA GLU A 409 -15.57 13.22 -10.73
C GLU A 409 -14.51 14.33 -10.90
N VAL A 410 -13.93 14.80 -9.79
CA VAL A 410 -12.83 15.80 -9.83
C VAL A 410 -11.61 15.24 -10.55
N ALA A 411 -11.29 13.96 -10.37
CA ALA A 411 -10.11 13.36 -11.00
C ALA A 411 -10.28 13.14 -12.51
N VAL A 412 -11.50 12.92 -13.01
CA VAL A 412 -11.77 12.67 -14.44
C VAL A 412 -12.17 13.92 -15.22
N SER A 413 -12.39 15.08 -14.56
CA SER A 413 -12.76 16.35 -15.17
C SER A 413 -11.53 17.15 -15.60
#